data_b644c6cce7ea895ec8d73a07f22ef2e4
#
_entry.id   b644c6cce7ea895ec8d73a07f22ef2e4
#
_cell.length_a   1.000
_cell.length_b   1.000
_cell.length_c   1.000
_cell.angle_alpha   90.00
_cell.angle_beta   90.00
_cell.angle_gamma   90.00
#
_symmetry.space_group_name_H-M   'P 1'
#
loop_
_entity.id
_entity.type
_entity.pdbx_description
1 polymer ?
#
loop_
_entity_poly.entity_id
_entity_poly.type
_entity_poly.pdbx_seq_one_letter_code
_entity_poly.pdbx_strand_id
1 'polypeptide(L)'
;MKNPIFYRISQLIGFLLGARFFVTVLLTFALYVSTFFLFNQEESLRNFVFDFKVHGIILCAVLSILAGGIINQFYDREKDQLTKPFRTRLQSFFKQKYFLYAYLLLNLFSLTIAFLISPRVFFFFLIYQFLMWFYSHKLSKILIINNLTFVSLTLYPFFGMLVYYQTFSTKVFLMAVFIFLMLLIIDIIKDTLTKNADRVFGYRTIANVFHKYTTRGIIVVLLIFAQICSMLIIHQKGLHSIMSYYFATSIFVQILSVYLVLNKTKYSKFANLNVLRIWLLIGIFAMLANGIQQKYELRKAKYEFRNTK
;
A
#
# COMPACT_ATOMS: atom_id res chain seq x y z
N MET A 1 -3.49 -41.15 -6.93
CA MET A 1 -2.75 -40.34 -7.92
C MET A 1 -3.31 -38.94 -7.88
N LYS A 2 -2.49 -37.92 -7.56
CA LYS A 2 -2.96 -36.52 -7.58
C LYS A 2 -3.09 -36.09 -9.04
N ASN A 3 -4.26 -35.55 -9.43
CA ASN A 3 -4.48 -35.01 -10.77
C ASN A 3 -3.37 -34.00 -11.09
N PRO A 4 -2.56 -34.19 -12.14
CA PRO A 4 -1.40 -33.35 -12.45
C PRO A 4 -1.81 -31.88 -12.73
N ILE A 5 -3.01 -31.66 -13.26
CA ILE A 5 -3.55 -30.31 -13.50
C ILE A 5 -3.82 -29.61 -12.18
N PHE A 6 -4.48 -30.28 -11.23
CA PHE A 6 -4.77 -29.72 -9.89
C PHE A 6 -3.47 -29.37 -9.16
N TYR A 7 -2.44 -30.21 -9.27
CA TYR A 7 -1.15 -29.95 -8.65
C TYR A 7 -0.48 -28.70 -9.23
N ARG A 8 -0.47 -28.52 -10.56
CA ARG A 8 0.10 -27.32 -11.22
C ARG A 8 -0.67 -26.04 -10.88
N ILE A 9 -2.02 -26.10 -10.84
CA ILE A 9 -2.85 -24.96 -10.42
C ILE A 9 -2.55 -24.58 -8.97
N SER A 10 -2.43 -25.56 -8.07
CA SER A 10 -2.08 -25.30 -6.66
C SER A 10 -0.69 -24.67 -6.51
N GLN A 11 0.28 -25.07 -7.34
CA GLN A 11 1.60 -24.44 -7.39
C GLN A 11 1.50 -22.99 -7.83
N LEU A 12 0.78 -22.69 -8.92
CA LEU A 12 0.59 -21.32 -9.41
C LEU A 12 -0.07 -20.43 -8.37
N ILE A 13 -1.18 -20.90 -7.77
CA ILE A 13 -1.88 -20.17 -6.70
C ILE A 13 -0.95 -19.93 -5.51
N GLY A 14 -0.21 -20.96 -5.10
CA GLY A 14 0.75 -20.86 -4.00
C GLY A 14 1.85 -19.82 -4.27
N PHE A 15 2.36 -19.76 -5.49
CA PHE A 15 3.35 -18.76 -5.91
C PHE A 15 2.75 -17.35 -5.90
N LEU A 16 1.58 -17.14 -6.52
CA LEU A 16 0.90 -15.84 -6.55
C LEU A 16 0.57 -15.32 -5.14
N LEU A 17 0.14 -16.21 -4.25
CA LEU A 17 -0.07 -15.86 -2.84
C LEU A 17 1.26 -15.51 -2.14
N GLY A 18 2.35 -16.20 -2.45
CA GLY A 18 3.69 -15.91 -1.94
C GLY A 18 4.17 -14.52 -2.33
N ALA A 19 4.08 -14.19 -3.60
CA ALA A 19 4.42 -12.90 -4.16
C ALA A 19 3.45 -11.76 -3.76
N ARG A 20 2.40 -12.04 -2.98
CA ARG A 20 1.34 -11.08 -2.62
C ARG A 20 0.68 -10.43 -3.86
N PHE A 21 0.54 -11.19 -4.92
CA PHE A 21 0.10 -10.69 -6.24
C PHE A 21 -1.15 -9.81 -6.18
N PHE A 22 -2.20 -10.21 -5.46
CA PHE A 22 -3.44 -9.42 -5.36
C PHE A 22 -3.22 -8.04 -4.71
N VAL A 23 -2.35 -7.96 -3.70
CA VAL A 23 -1.99 -6.68 -3.07
C VAL A 23 -1.18 -5.83 -4.05
N THR A 24 -0.27 -6.45 -4.80
CA THR A 24 0.53 -5.77 -5.82
C THR A 24 -0.34 -5.19 -6.93
N VAL A 25 -1.33 -5.93 -7.44
CA VAL A 25 -2.29 -5.43 -8.43
C VAL A 25 -3.04 -4.20 -7.92
N LEU A 26 -3.51 -4.23 -6.66
CA LEU A 26 -4.20 -3.10 -6.04
C LEU A 26 -3.28 -1.88 -5.90
N LEU A 27 -2.04 -2.08 -5.44
CA LEU A 27 -1.05 -1.00 -5.31
C LEU A 27 -0.65 -0.44 -6.69
N THR A 28 -0.55 -1.28 -7.71
CA THR A 28 -0.29 -0.86 -9.09
C THR A 28 -1.43 0.03 -9.61
N PHE A 29 -2.66 -0.39 -9.40
CA PHE A 29 -3.84 0.41 -9.76
C PHE A 29 -3.83 1.77 -9.05
N ALA A 30 -3.61 1.77 -7.73
CA ALA A 30 -3.51 3.00 -6.95
C ALA A 30 -2.36 3.91 -7.44
N LEU A 31 -1.22 3.32 -7.82
CA LEU A 31 -0.07 4.05 -8.33
C LEU A 31 -0.38 4.69 -9.69
N TYR A 32 -1.03 3.98 -10.61
CA TYR A 32 -1.47 4.55 -11.89
C TYR A 32 -2.48 5.70 -11.70
N VAL A 33 -3.49 5.49 -10.84
CA VAL A 33 -4.51 6.52 -10.56
C VAL A 33 -3.87 7.77 -9.94
N SER A 34 -3.00 7.61 -8.93
CA SER A 34 -2.31 8.74 -8.30
C SER A 34 -1.34 9.43 -9.27
N THR A 35 -0.61 8.68 -10.07
CA THR A 35 0.32 9.24 -11.05
C THR A 35 -0.41 10.10 -12.06
N PHE A 36 -1.49 9.60 -12.64
CA PHE A 36 -2.21 10.33 -13.68
C PHE A 36 -3.05 11.50 -13.16
N PHE A 37 -3.74 11.34 -12.02
CA PHE A 37 -4.69 12.34 -11.54
C PHE A 37 -4.15 13.26 -10.44
N LEU A 38 -3.10 12.85 -9.74
CA LEU A 38 -2.55 13.63 -8.65
C LEU A 38 -1.20 14.27 -9.02
N PHE A 39 -0.32 13.54 -9.69
CA PHE A 39 1.03 14.01 -10.00
C PHE A 39 1.14 14.61 -11.41
N ASN A 40 0.52 14.00 -12.41
CA ASN A 40 0.55 14.40 -13.81
C ASN A 40 -0.72 15.17 -14.19
N GLN A 41 -0.94 16.35 -13.58
CA GLN A 41 -2.21 17.10 -13.75
C GLN A 41 -2.37 17.79 -15.10
N GLU A 42 -1.29 18.14 -15.77
CA GLU A 42 -1.30 18.98 -16.98
C GLU A 42 -1.27 18.19 -18.29
N GLU A 43 -0.80 16.94 -18.26
CA GLU A 43 -0.65 16.15 -19.47
C GLU A 43 -1.96 15.52 -19.98
N SER A 44 -2.03 15.41 -21.31
CA SER A 44 -3.15 14.70 -21.94
C SER A 44 -3.05 13.20 -21.65
N LEU A 45 -4.20 12.50 -21.66
CA LEU A 45 -4.23 11.03 -21.54
C LEU A 45 -3.36 10.35 -22.61
N ARG A 46 -3.32 10.91 -23.82
CA ARG A 46 -2.49 10.38 -24.91
C ARG A 46 -1.01 10.42 -24.57
N ASN A 47 -0.52 11.56 -24.09
CA ASN A 47 0.90 11.71 -23.72
C ASN A 47 1.27 10.76 -22.60
N PHE A 48 0.38 10.63 -21.59
CA PHE A 48 0.59 9.70 -20.49
C PHE A 48 0.67 8.24 -20.94
N VAL A 49 -0.24 7.80 -21.82
CA VAL A 49 -0.26 6.41 -22.32
C VAL A 49 1.00 6.05 -23.12
N PHE A 50 1.62 7.03 -23.80
CA PHE A 50 2.85 6.82 -24.56
C PHE A 50 4.12 7.22 -23.81
N ASP A 51 4.03 7.55 -22.51
CA ASP A 51 5.20 7.81 -21.68
C ASP A 51 5.84 6.51 -21.17
N PHE A 52 6.69 5.92 -22.00
CA PHE A 52 7.39 4.66 -21.66
C PHE A 52 8.27 4.76 -20.40
N LYS A 53 8.78 5.96 -20.05
CA LYS A 53 9.58 6.14 -18.83
C LYS A 53 8.72 5.97 -17.58
N VAL A 54 7.54 6.58 -17.56
CA VAL A 54 6.59 6.45 -16.44
C VAL A 54 6.14 5.00 -16.28
N HIS A 55 5.75 4.34 -17.38
CA HIS A 55 5.37 2.93 -17.32
C HIS A 55 6.54 2.04 -16.88
N GLY A 56 7.76 2.34 -17.31
CA GLY A 56 8.96 1.64 -16.87
C GLY A 56 9.21 1.81 -15.37
N ILE A 57 9.06 3.02 -14.81
CA ILE A 57 9.19 3.28 -13.36
C ILE A 57 8.12 2.50 -12.57
N ILE A 58 6.87 2.52 -13.04
CA ILE A 58 5.78 1.77 -12.40
C ILE A 58 6.06 0.25 -12.48
N LEU A 59 6.57 -0.25 -13.61
CA LEU A 59 6.95 -1.65 -13.74
C LEU A 59 8.09 -2.03 -12.78
N CYS A 60 9.11 -1.18 -12.62
CA CYS A 60 10.17 -1.39 -11.63
C CYS A 60 9.59 -1.48 -10.20
N ALA A 61 8.62 -0.62 -9.87
CA ALA A 61 7.92 -0.67 -8.58
C ALA A 61 7.17 -1.99 -8.40
N VAL A 62 6.40 -2.42 -9.39
CA VAL A 62 5.64 -3.69 -9.38
C VAL A 62 6.56 -4.88 -9.16
N LEU A 63 7.66 -4.98 -9.93
CA LEU A 63 8.63 -6.06 -9.80
C LEU A 63 9.29 -6.08 -8.41
N SER A 64 9.65 -4.90 -7.89
CA SER A 64 10.24 -4.77 -6.55
C SER A 64 9.24 -5.13 -5.43
N ILE A 65 7.95 -4.74 -5.54
CA ILE A 65 6.91 -5.10 -4.57
C ILE A 65 6.67 -6.62 -4.56
N LEU A 66 6.62 -7.26 -5.74
CA LEU A 66 6.50 -8.72 -5.86
C LEU A 66 7.70 -9.42 -5.21
N ALA A 67 8.92 -8.97 -5.50
CA ALA A 67 10.14 -9.47 -4.89
C ALA A 67 10.12 -9.29 -3.36
N GLY A 68 9.70 -8.12 -2.88
CA GLY A 68 9.54 -7.82 -1.45
C GLY A 68 8.51 -8.74 -0.77
N GLY A 69 7.42 -9.07 -1.47
CA GLY A 69 6.45 -10.07 -1.00
C GLY A 69 7.07 -11.45 -0.80
N ILE A 70 7.89 -11.87 -1.76
CA ILE A 70 8.58 -13.18 -1.73
C ILE A 70 9.61 -13.23 -0.61
N ILE A 71 10.47 -12.22 -0.48
CA ILE A 71 11.51 -12.22 0.56
C ILE A 71 10.91 -12.13 1.97
N ASN A 72 9.85 -11.34 2.14
CA ASN A 72 9.15 -11.29 3.41
C ASN A 72 8.53 -12.65 3.79
N GLN A 73 7.94 -13.37 2.83
CA GLN A 73 7.43 -14.72 3.05
C GLN A 73 8.55 -15.71 3.44
N PHE A 74 9.73 -15.55 2.85
CA PHE A 74 10.88 -16.40 3.15
C PHE A 74 11.27 -16.28 4.64
N TYR A 75 11.36 -15.07 5.16
CA TYR A 75 11.70 -14.82 6.57
C TYR A 75 10.54 -15.11 7.54
N ASP A 76 9.28 -14.88 7.13
CA ASP A 76 8.08 -15.07 7.98
C ASP A 76 7.51 -16.49 7.92
N ARG A 77 8.14 -17.43 7.24
CA ARG A 77 7.57 -18.77 6.93
C ARG A 77 7.06 -19.52 8.14
N GLU A 78 7.85 -19.63 9.20
CA GLU A 78 7.48 -20.34 10.41
C GLU A 78 6.33 -19.66 11.14
N LYS A 79 6.36 -18.33 11.23
CA LYS A 79 5.27 -17.53 11.80
C LYS A 79 3.98 -17.67 10.98
N ASP A 80 4.09 -17.66 9.66
CA ASP A 80 2.95 -17.78 8.75
C ASP A 80 2.29 -19.17 8.80
N GLN A 81 3.02 -20.24 9.17
CA GLN A 81 2.41 -21.56 9.43
C GLN A 81 1.38 -21.52 10.56
N LEU A 82 1.63 -20.72 11.61
CA LEU A 82 0.69 -20.58 12.72
C LEU A 82 -0.43 -19.56 12.43
N THR A 83 -0.11 -18.46 11.73
CA THR A 83 -1.06 -17.36 11.54
C THR A 83 -1.91 -17.52 10.28
N LYS A 84 -1.41 -18.22 9.25
CA LYS A 84 -2.03 -18.36 7.92
C LYS A 84 -1.85 -19.80 7.38
N PRO A 85 -2.30 -20.85 8.10
CA PRO A 85 -1.99 -22.25 7.78
C PRO A 85 -2.45 -22.66 6.38
N PHE A 86 -3.61 -22.21 5.93
CA PHE A 86 -4.13 -22.51 4.60
C PHE A 86 -3.22 -21.94 3.49
N ARG A 87 -2.82 -20.68 3.62
CA ARG A 87 -1.92 -20.02 2.67
C ARG A 87 -0.56 -20.72 2.62
N THR A 88 0.03 -21.01 3.77
CA THR A 88 1.34 -21.67 3.85
C THR A 88 1.29 -23.10 3.27
N ARG A 89 0.17 -23.81 3.45
CA ARG A 89 -0.05 -25.12 2.84
C ARG A 89 -0.08 -25.06 1.31
N LEU A 90 -0.71 -24.03 0.71
CA LEU A 90 -0.68 -23.83 -0.75
C LEU A 90 0.73 -23.47 -1.24
N GLN A 91 1.46 -22.68 -0.48
CA GLN A 91 2.83 -22.30 -0.83
C GLN A 91 3.82 -23.49 -0.73
N SER A 92 3.55 -24.47 0.13
CA SER A 92 4.40 -25.67 0.27
C SER A 92 4.42 -26.58 -0.96
N PHE A 93 3.48 -26.42 -1.91
CA PHE A 93 3.54 -27.11 -3.20
C PHE A 93 4.67 -26.60 -4.11
N PHE A 94 5.25 -25.44 -3.78
CA PHE A 94 6.38 -24.87 -4.50
C PHE A 94 7.67 -24.99 -3.67
N LYS A 95 8.75 -25.47 -4.26
CA LYS A 95 10.02 -25.58 -3.54
C LYS A 95 10.59 -24.20 -3.22
N GLN A 96 11.08 -24.02 -2.01
CA GLN A 96 11.57 -22.72 -1.51
C GLN A 96 12.67 -22.10 -2.38
N LYS A 97 13.54 -22.90 -3.00
CA LYS A 97 14.58 -22.43 -3.92
C LYS A 97 14.02 -21.64 -5.12
N TYR A 98 12.84 -22.02 -5.63
CA TYR A 98 12.23 -21.30 -6.75
C TYR A 98 11.68 -19.94 -6.36
N PHE A 99 11.22 -19.77 -5.12
CA PHE A 99 10.88 -18.45 -4.59
C PHE A 99 12.13 -17.56 -4.52
N LEU A 100 13.27 -18.10 -4.09
CA LEU A 100 14.51 -17.34 -4.05
C LEU A 100 14.99 -16.96 -5.46
N TYR A 101 14.93 -17.87 -6.43
CA TYR A 101 15.25 -17.55 -7.82
C TYR A 101 14.33 -16.48 -8.40
N ALA A 102 13.01 -16.57 -8.14
CA ALA A 102 12.06 -15.55 -8.56
C ALA A 102 12.36 -14.19 -7.92
N TYR A 103 12.71 -14.15 -6.63
CA TYR A 103 13.15 -12.94 -5.95
C TYR A 103 14.34 -12.28 -6.64
N LEU A 104 15.38 -13.06 -6.93
CA LEU A 104 16.59 -12.55 -7.59
C LEU A 104 16.30 -12.06 -9.01
N LEU A 105 15.53 -12.82 -9.78
CA LEU A 105 15.15 -12.45 -11.15
C LEU A 105 14.30 -11.18 -11.19
N LEU A 106 13.29 -11.06 -10.33
CA LEU A 106 12.43 -9.86 -10.28
C LEU A 106 13.24 -8.61 -9.93
N ASN A 107 14.17 -8.71 -8.97
CA ASN A 107 15.05 -7.60 -8.61
C ASN A 107 16.00 -7.24 -9.75
N LEU A 108 16.61 -8.23 -10.39
CA LEU A 108 17.52 -8.02 -11.53
C LEU A 108 16.78 -7.32 -12.69
N PHE A 109 15.61 -7.81 -13.09
CA PHE A 109 14.81 -7.19 -14.15
C PHE A 109 14.40 -5.76 -13.78
N SER A 110 13.96 -5.52 -12.54
CA SER A 110 13.64 -4.18 -12.07
C SER A 110 14.84 -3.23 -12.18
N LEU A 111 16.03 -3.65 -11.72
CA LEU A 111 17.24 -2.81 -11.79
C LEU A 111 17.74 -2.61 -13.22
N THR A 112 17.62 -3.61 -14.09
CA THR A 112 17.96 -3.47 -15.51
C THR A 112 17.09 -2.42 -16.20
N ILE A 113 15.75 -2.48 -15.99
CA ILE A 113 14.82 -1.49 -16.54
C ILE A 113 15.12 -0.11 -15.95
N ALA A 114 15.33 -0.03 -14.64
CA ALA A 114 15.64 1.23 -13.96
C ALA A 114 16.92 1.89 -14.49
N PHE A 115 17.95 1.10 -14.75
CA PHE A 115 19.22 1.55 -15.34
C PHE A 115 19.04 2.12 -16.75
N LEU A 116 18.21 1.46 -17.58
CA LEU A 116 17.91 1.93 -18.94
C LEU A 116 17.10 3.25 -18.95
N ILE A 117 16.34 3.54 -17.88
CA ILE A 117 15.58 4.80 -17.76
C ILE A 117 16.51 5.95 -17.34
N SER A 118 17.19 5.82 -16.22
CA SER A 118 18.23 6.77 -15.76
C SER A 118 19.00 6.27 -14.53
N PRO A 119 20.23 6.77 -14.29
CA PRO A 119 20.98 6.45 -13.07
C PRO A 119 20.22 6.81 -11.77
N ARG A 120 19.44 7.90 -11.77
CA ARG A 120 18.64 8.32 -10.60
C ARG A 120 17.57 7.28 -10.26
N VAL A 121 16.87 6.78 -11.28
CA VAL A 121 15.85 5.72 -11.12
C VAL A 121 16.51 4.41 -10.68
N PHE A 122 17.68 4.07 -11.20
CA PHE A 122 18.45 2.90 -10.78
C PHE A 122 18.80 2.95 -9.29
N PHE A 123 19.38 4.03 -8.80
CA PHE A 123 19.73 4.15 -7.38
C PHE A 123 18.51 4.19 -6.49
N PHE A 124 17.41 4.81 -6.95
CA PHE A 124 16.15 4.81 -6.21
C PHE A 124 15.63 3.39 -5.96
N PHE A 125 15.57 2.54 -7.00
CA PHE A 125 15.12 1.16 -6.85
C PHE A 125 16.15 0.25 -6.17
N LEU A 126 17.44 0.50 -6.32
CA LEU A 126 18.48 -0.22 -5.58
C LEU A 126 18.32 -0.03 -4.07
N ILE A 127 18.12 1.23 -3.63
CA ILE A 127 17.86 1.56 -2.23
C ILE A 127 16.55 0.92 -1.77
N TYR A 128 15.49 0.98 -2.58
CA TYR A 128 14.19 0.39 -2.26
C TYR A 128 14.28 -1.12 -2.03
N GLN A 129 14.94 -1.84 -2.93
CA GLN A 129 15.14 -3.29 -2.83
C GLN A 129 15.99 -3.67 -1.63
N PHE A 130 17.04 -2.91 -1.34
CA PHE A 130 17.86 -3.09 -0.14
C PHE A 130 17.03 -2.90 1.13
N LEU A 131 16.24 -1.83 1.21
CA LEU A 131 15.37 -1.56 2.37
C LEU A 131 14.31 -2.64 2.55
N MET A 132 13.72 -3.16 1.48
CA MET A 132 12.75 -4.26 1.52
C MET A 132 13.38 -5.55 2.07
N TRP A 133 14.59 -5.88 1.63
CA TRP A 133 15.35 -7.02 2.17
C TRP A 133 15.70 -6.79 3.64
N PHE A 134 16.24 -5.62 3.98
CA PHE A 134 16.68 -5.29 5.35
C PHE A 134 15.50 -5.24 6.32
N TYR A 135 14.33 -4.75 5.86
CA TYR A 135 13.09 -4.83 6.62
C TYR A 135 12.75 -6.29 6.96
N SER A 136 12.70 -7.17 5.96
CA SER A 136 12.36 -8.57 6.16
C SER A 136 13.37 -9.30 7.03
N HIS A 137 14.68 -8.98 6.91
CA HIS A 137 15.75 -9.59 7.66
C HIS A 137 15.77 -9.16 9.13
N LYS A 138 15.66 -7.85 9.40
CA LYS A 138 15.93 -7.30 10.74
C LYS A 138 14.86 -6.33 11.26
N LEU A 139 14.48 -5.32 10.47
CA LEU A 139 13.66 -4.20 10.96
C LEU A 139 12.24 -4.64 11.36
N SER A 140 11.69 -5.68 10.74
CA SER A 140 10.38 -6.25 11.07
C SER A 140 10.28 -6.77 12.52
N LYS A 141 11.41 -6.99 13.20
CA LYS A 141 11.47 -7.47 14.59
C LYS A 141 11.67 -6.36 15.62
N ILE A 142 11.91 -5.13 15.19
CA ILE A 142 12.24 -4.00 16.08
C ILE A 142 10.97 -3.21 16.39
N LEU A 143 10.71 -2.98 17.69
CA LEU A 143 9.54 -2.24 18.18
C LEU A 143 9.43 -0.87 17.52
N ILE A 144 8.21 -0.52 17.08
CA ILE A 144 7.85 0.72 16.38
C ILE A 144 8.46 0.81 14.99
N ILE A 145 9.75 0.49 14.82
CA ILE A 145 10.44 0.55 13.52
C ILE A 145 9.80 -0.40 12.52
N ASN A 146 9.32 -1.56 12.96
CA ASN A 146 8.60 -2.50 12.08
C ASN A 146 7.41 -1.85 11.38
N ASN A 147 6.53 -1.19 12.13
CA ASN A 147 5.32 -0.55 11.60
C ASN A 147 5.67 0.66 10.74
N LEU A 148 6.57 1.54 11.22
CA LEU A 148 6.99 2.74 10.47
C LEU A 148 7.65 2.36 9.14
N THR A 149 8.60 1.41 9.16
CA THR A 149 9.30 0.98 7.94
C THR A 149 8.36 0.28 6.98
N PHE A 150 7.46 -0.59 7.47
CA PHE A 150 6.47 -1.26 6.62
C PHE A 150 5.59 -0.26 5.85
N VAL A 151 5.08 0.76 6.56
CA VAL A 151 4.24 1.79 5.93
C VAL A 151 5.04 2.65 4.96
N SER A 152 6.25 3.07 5.36
CA SER A 152 7.15 3.85 4.49
C SER A 152 7.49 3.10 3.21
N LEU A 153 7.81 1.80 3.29
CA LEU A 153 8.09 0.96 2.13
C LEU A 153 6.86 0.75 1.24
N THR A 154 5.67 0.69 1.82
CA THR A 154 4.42 0.61 1.05
C THR A 154 4.17 1.89 0.25
N LEU A 155 4.52 3.06 0.79
CA LEU A 155 4.36 4.36 0.13
C LEU A 155 5.56 4.78 -0.72
N TYR A 156 6.67 4.07 -0.65
CA TYR A 156 7.91 4.42 -1.34
C TYR A 156 7.74 4.62 -2.86
N PRO A 157 7.02 3.76 -3.61
CA PRO A 157 6.77 3.97 -5.03
C PRO A 157 5.97 5.25 -5.34
N PHE A 158 4.99 5.59 -4.49
CA PHE A 158 4.21 6.83 -4.63
C PHE A 158 5.10 8.07 -4.42
N PHE A 159 5.99 8.01 -3.43
CA PHE A 159 6.98 9.05 -3.21
C PHE A 159 7.94 9.18 -4.40
N GLY A 160 8.35 8.07 -5.02
CA GLY A 160 9.16 8.07 -6.23
C GLY A 160 8.49 8.81 -7.39
N MET A 161 7.19 8.59 -7.61
CA MET A 161 6.42 9.30 -8.64
C MET A 161 6.24 10.80 -8.30
N LEU A 162 6.04 11.13 -7.01
CA LEU A 162 6.00 12.50 -6.55
C LEU A 162 7.30 13.25 -6.84
N VAL A 163 8.45 12.62 -6.59
CA VAL A 163 9.78 13.18 -6.88
C VAL A 163 10.01 13.29 -8.39
N TYR A 164 9.57 12.29 -9.17
CA TYR A 164 9.73 12.29 -10.63
C TYR A 164 8.98 13.46 -11.29
N TYR A 165 7.73 13.72 -10.87
CA TYR A 165 6.91 14.82 -11.38
C TYR A 165 7.15 16.16 -10.68
N GLN A 166 7.91 16.20 -9.60
CA GLN A 166 8.20 17.39 -8.78
C GLN A 166 6.94 18.15 -8.31
N THR A 167 5.83 17.44 -8.13
CA THR A 167 4.52 18.01 -7.77
C THR A 167 4.33 18.12 -6.27
N PHE A 168 5.19 18.92 -5.62
CA PHE A 168 5.12 19.16 -4.19
C PHE A 168 4.06 20.24 -3.89
N SER A 169 2.99 19.86 -3.21
CA SER A 169 1.97 20.78 -2.72
C SER A 169 1.51 20.40 -1.33
N THR A 170 1.03 21.38 -0.55
CA THR A 170 0.49 21.13 0.80
C THR A 170 -0.62 20.09 0.78
N LYS A 171 -1.46 20.09 -0.26
CA LYS A 171 -2.52 19.09 -0.45
C LYS A 171 -1.98 17.68 -0.61
N VAL A 172 -1.00 17.48 -1.49
CA VAL A 172 -0.37 16.17 -1.72
C VAL A 172 0.31 15.70 -0.45
N PHE A 173 0.97 16.61 0.27
CA PHE A 173 1.58 16.31 1.57
C PHE A 173 0.55 15.84 2.61
N LEU A 174 -0.56 16.57 2.79
CA LEU A 174 -1.63 16.18 3.73
C LEU A 174 -2.26 14.84 3.36
N MET A 175 -2.48 14.58 2.07
CA MET A 175 -2.97 13.28 1.61
C MET A 175 -1.96 12.15 1.91
N ALA A 176 -0.67 12.40 1.71
CA ALA A 176 0.37 11.41 2.02
C ALA A 176 0.43 11.11 3.53
N VAL A 177 0.37 12.14 4.38
CA VAL A 177 0.32 11.99 5.85
C VAL A 177 -0.94 11.22 6.27
N PHE A 178 -2.10 11.57 5.70
CA PHE A 178 -3.35 10.87 5.99
C PHE A 178 -3.25 9.37 5.65
N ILE A 179 -2.79 9.02 4.45
CA ILE A 179 -2.63 7.61 4.03
C ILE A 179 -1.60 6.90 4.90
N PHE A 180 -0.49 7.57 5.25
CA PHE A 180 0.53 7.04 6.15
C PHE A 180 -0.08 6.66 7.51
N LEU A 181 -0.85 7.56 8.12
CA LEU A 181 -1.53 7.31 9.40
C LEU A 181 -2.53 6.16 9.30
N MET A 182 -3.33 6.11 8.25
CA MET A 182 -4.31 5.04 8.05
C MET A 182 -3.65 3.67 7.85
N LEU A 183 -2.58 3.59 7.08
CA LEU A 183 -1.81 2.35 6.91
C LEU A 183 -1.13 1.93 8.22
N LEU A 184 -0.62 2.87 8.99
CA LEU A 184 -0.02 2.62 10.31
C LEU A 184 -1.05 2.04 11.28
N ILE A 185 -2.26 2.62 11.33
CA ILE A 185 -3.38 2.12 12.14
C ILE A 185 -3.75 0.68 11.72
N ILE A 186 -3.88 0.43 10.43
CA ILE A 186 -4.20 -0.89 9.88
C ILE A 186 -3.13 -1.92 10.27
N ASP A 187 -1.86 -1.56 10.20
CA ASP A 187 -0.76 -2.47 10.55
C ASP A 187 -0.74 -2.76 12.05
N ILE A 188 -0.93 -1.76 12.92
CA ILE A 188 -1.02 -1.97 14.38
C ILE A 188 -2.24 -2.85 14.73
N ILE A 189 -3.41 -2.64 14.09
CA ILE A 189 -4.60 -3.49 14.32
C ILE A 189 -4.32 -4.93 13.88
N LYS A 190 -3.67 -5.14 12.73
CA LYS A 190 -3.23 -6.46 12.26
C LYS A 190 -2.35 -7.15 13.29
N ASP A 191 -1.38 -6.44 13.88
CA ASP A 191 -0.48 -6.97 14.91
C ASP A 191 -1.24 -7.39 16.18
N THR A 192 -2.37 -6.76 16.50
CA THR A 192 -3.21 -7.22 17.62
C THR A 192 -3.85 -8.60 17.36
N LEU A 193 -4.02 -9.00 16.10
CA LEU A 193 -4.55 -10.31 15.71
C LEU A 193 -3.48 -11.41 15.75
N THR A 194 -2.22 -11.06 15.48
CA THR A 194 -1.07 -11.99 15.41
C THR A 194 -0.20 -11.97 16.67
N LYS A 195 -0.58 -11.21 17.69
CA LYS A 195 0.17 -10.93 18.92
C LYS A 195 0.87 -12.16 19.53
N ASN A 196 0.20 -13.30 19.63
CA ASN A 196 0.76 -14.51 20.26
C ASN A 196 1.85 -15.12 19.38
N ALA A 197 1.64 -15.21 18.07
CA ALA A 197 2.64 -15.70 17.14
C ALA A 197 3.86 -14.76 17.08
N ASP A 198 3.62 -13.44 17.04
CA ASP A 198 4.68 -12.43 17.05
C ASP A 198 5.59 -12.59 18.27
N ARG A 199 5.02 -12.86 19.45
CA ARG A 199 5.79 -13.11 20.68
C ARG A 199 6.64 -14.36 20.59
N VAL A 200 6.09 -15.47 20.07
CA VAL A 200 6.80 -16.75 19.96
C VAL A 200 8.00 -16.64 19.03
N PHE A 201 7.87 -15.90 17.91
CA PHE A 201 8.93 -15.74 16.91
C PHE A 201 9.83 -14.51 17.14
N GLY A 202 9.74 -13.86 18.29
CA GLY A 202 10.63 -12.77 18.68
C GLY A 202 10.37 -11.42 17.96
N TYR A 203 9.19 -11.27 17.33
CA TYR A 203 8.76 -9.97 16.77
C TYR A 203 8.27 -9.06 17.89
N ARG A 204 8.89 -7.88 18.01
CA ARG A 204 8.50 -6.86 18.99
C ARG A 204 7.57 -5.87 18.33
N THR A 205 6.27 -6.03 18.53
CA THR A 205 5.22 -5.15 17.98
C THR A 205 4.60 -4.30 19.08
N ILE A 206 3.97 -3.18 18.72
CA ILE A 206 3.21 -2.34 19.66
C ILE A 206 2.17 -3.19 20.41
N ALA A 207 1.55 -4.13 19.72
CA ALA A 207 0.51 -4.98 20.28
C ALA A 207 1.02 -6.01 21.32
N ASN A 208 2.28 -6.48 21.22
CA ASN A 208 2.77 -7.52 22.12
C ASN A 208 3.69 -6.99 23.23
N VAL A 209 4.28 -5.81 23.07
CA VAL A 209 5.13 -5.16 24.05
C VAL A 209 4.31 -4.31 25.01
N PHE A 210 3.41 -3.47 24.48
CA PHE A 210 2.59 -2.61 25.31
C PHE A 210 1.33 -3.31 25.85
N HIS A 211 0.82 -2.76 26.97
CA HIS A 211 -0.45 -3.22 27.52
C HIS A 211 -1.60 -2.92 26.54
N LYS A 212 -2.66 -3.73 26.61
CA LYS A 212 -3.83 -3.62 25.71
C LYS A 212 -4.50 -2.24 25.72
N TYR A 213 -4.52 -1.55 26.86
CA TYR A 213 -5.09 -0.20 26.95
C TYR A 213 -4.20 0.84 26.28
N THR A 214 -2.87 0.74 26.45
CA THR A 214 -1.90 1.59 25.77
C THR A 214 -1.97 1.42 24.25
N THR A 215 -2.00 0.17 23.77
CA THR A 215 -2.15 -0.11 22.32
C THR A 215 -3.43 0.51 21.73
N ARG A 216 -4.55 0.42 22.46
CA ARG A 216 -5.80 1.06 22.05
C ARG A 216 -5.71 2.58 22.06
N GLY A 217 -5.12 3.14 23.10
CA GLY A 217 -4.86 4.58 23.19
C GLY A 217 -4.05 5.09 22.01
N ILE A 218 -2.98 4.39 21.64
CA ILE A 218 -2.15 4.73 20.47
C ILE A 218 -3.02 4.73 19.18
N ILE A 219 -3.83 3.69 18.95
CA ILE A 219 -4.70 3.63 17.78
C ILE A 219 -5.71 4.80 17.75
N VAL A 220 -6.33 5.11 18.90
CA VAL A 220 -7.30 6.22 18.99
C VAL A 220 -6.63 7.56 18.72
N VAL A 221 -5.43 7.80 19.28
CA VAL A 221 -4.66 9.03 19.02
C VAL A 221 -4.31 9.16 17.54
N LEU A 222 -3.86 8.08 16.90
CA LEU A 222 -3.58 8.08 15.45
C LEU A 222 -4.84 8.34 14.61
N LEU A 223 -6.00 7.81 15.01
CA LEU A 223 -7.29 8.10 14.36
C LEU A 223 -7.66 9.59 14.48
N ILE A 224 -7.43 10.21 15.64
CA ILE A 224 -7.65 11.65 15.83
C ILE A 224 -6.75 12.47 14.89
N PHE A 225 -5.46 12.14 14.80
CA PHE A 225 -4.55 12.81 13.86
C PHE A 225 -4.98 12.62 12.40
N ALA A 226 -5.42 11.43 12.02
CA ALA A 226 -5.94 11.18 10.68
C ALA A 226 -7.22 12.01 10.40
N GLN A 227 -8.10 12.18 11.41
CA GLN A 227 -9.28 13.04 11.29
C GLN A 227 -8.91 14.51 11.13
N ILE A 228 -7.92 15.02 11.87
CA ILE A 228 -7.41 16.39 11.70
C ILE A 228 -6.88 16.59 10.27
N CYS A 229 -6.07 15.66 9.75
CA CYS A 229 -5.59 15.71 8.37
C CYS A 229 -6.75 15.73 7.36
N SER A 230 -7.79 14.92 7.58
CA SER A 230 -9.00 14.90 6.74
C SER A 230 -9.72 16.25 6.72
N MET A 231 -9.91 16.86 7.88
CA MET A 231 -10.53 18.19 8.00
C MET A 231 -9.71 19.29 7.30
N LEU A 232 -8.38 19.25 7.45
CA LEU A 232 -7.48 20.20 6.75
C LEU A 232 -7.56 20.05 5.23
N ILE A 233 -7.68 18.83 4.70
CA ILE A 233 -7.85 18.57 3.26
C ILE A 233 -9.19 19.15 2.77
N ILE A 234 -10.27 18.96 3.52
CA ILE A 234 -11.58 19.50 3.19
C ILE A 234 -11.56 21.03 3.21
N HIS A 235 -10.94 21.63 4.22
CA HIS A 235 -10.83 23.08 4.35
C HIS A 235 -10.12 23.73 3.14
N GLN A 236 -9.07 23.08 2.61
CA GLN A 236 -8.35 23.60 1.46
C GLN A 236 -9.14 23.54 0.14
N LYS A 237 -10.08 22.59 -0.01
CA LYS A 237 -10.80 22.37 -1.28
C LYS A 237 -12.24 22.81 -1.29
N GLY A 238 -12.85 23.06 -0.12
CA GLY A 238 -14.30 23.16 0.02
C GLY A 238 -15.02 21.81 -0.22
N LEU A 239 -16.34 21.81 -0.10
CA LEU A 239 -17.18 20.60 -0.20
C LEU A 239 -17.66 20.29 -1.64
N HIS A 240 -17.00 20.81 -2.67
CA HIS A 240 -17.48 20.71 -4.06
C HIS A 240 -16.84 19.58 -4.89
N SER A 241 -16.03 18.73 -4.30
CA SER A 241 -15.37 17.64 -5.03
C SER A 241 -15.71 16.26 -4.47
N ILE A 242 -15.74 15.24 -5.34
CA ILE A 242 -15.94 13.82 -4.94
C ILE A 242 -14.95 13.45 -3.83
N MET A 243 -13.71 13.92 -3.94
CA MET A 243 -12.68 13.65 -2.95
C MET A 243 -12.96 14.29 -1.60
N SER A 244 -13.58 15.49 -1.58
CA SER A 244 -14.01 16.14 -0.33
C SER A 244 -15.13 15.37 0.37
N TYR A 245 -16.10 14.85 -0.38
CA TYR A 245 -17.14 13.96 0.17
C TYR A 245 -16.53 12.68 0.74
N TYR A 246 -15.57 12.07 0.05
CA TYR A 246 -14.85 10.91 0.59
C TYR A 246 -14.19 11.23 1.93
N PHE A 247 -13.47 12.35 2.04
CA PHE A 247 -12.87 12.75 3.31
C PHE A 247 -13.90 13.12 4.38
N ALA A 248 -15.07 13.66 4.01
CA ALA A 248 -16.15 13.90 4.96
C ALA A 248 -16.70 12.58 5.57
N THR A 249 -16.77 11.51 4.79
CA THR A 249 -17.19 10.19 5.33
C THR A 249 -16.19 9.59 6.32
N SER A 250 -14.94 10.10 6.37
CA SER A 250 -13.92 9.62 7.30
C SER A 250 -14.37 9.68 8.75
N ILE A 251 -15.16 10.68 9.13
CA ILE A 251 -15.65 10.84 10.51
C ILE A 251 -16.46 9.62 10.97
N PHE A 252 -17.38 9.14 10.11
CA PHE A 252 -18.20 7.96 10.43
C PHE A 252 -17.36 6.69 10.53
N VAL A 253 -16.42 6.51 9.58
CA VAL A 253 -15.53 5.35 9.56
C VAL A 253 -14.60 5.34 10.78
N GLN A 254 -14.11 6.50 11.19
CA GLN A 254 -13.24 6.60 12.35
C GLN A 254 -13.98 6.42 13.67
N ILE A 255 -15.20 6.96 13.81
CA ILE A 255 -16.06 6.68 14.98
C ILE A 255 -16.33 5.18 15.09
N LEU A 256 -16.71 4.53 13.97
CA LEU A 256 -16.89 3.08 13.92
C LEU A 256 -15.60 2.34 14.29
N SER A 257 -14.45 2.79 13.79
CA SER A 257 -13.16 2.19 14.11
C SER A 257 -12.82 2.32 15.61
N VAL A 258 -13.07 3.47 16.23
CA VAL A 258 -12.91 3.67 17.69
C VAL A 258 -13.79 2.69 18.46
N TYR A 259 -15.09 2.60 18.10
CA TYR A 259 -16.01 1.65 18.72
C TYR A 259 -15.49 0.21 18.64
N LEU A 260 -15.02 -0.22 17.45
CA LEU A 260 -14.51 -1.57 17.22
C LEU A 260 -13.18 -1.83 17.94
N VAL A 261 -12.32 -0.82 18.11
CA VAL A 261 -11.06 -0.91 18.88
C VAL A 261 -11.34 -1.06 20.38
N LEU A 262 -12.33 -0.37 20.90
CA LEU A 262 -12.71 -0.46 22.32
C LEU A 262 -13.36 -1.80 22.64
N ASN A 263 -14.03 -2.42 21.68
CA ASN A 263 -14.63 -3.75 21.85
C ASN A 263 -13.52 -4.84 21.95
N LYS A 264 -13.70 -5.77 22.90
CA LYS A 264 -12.62 -6.72 23.30
C LYS A 264 -12.51 -7.96 22.42
N THR A 265 -13.46 -8.20 21.50
CA THR A 265 -13.57 -9.44 20.76
C THR A 265 -12.56 -9.53 19.62
N LYS A 266 -12.13 -10.75 19.26
CA LYS A 266 -11.31 -10.99 18.06
C LYS A 266 -12.07 -10.60 16.78
N TYR A 267 -13.39 -10.76 16.79
CA TYR A 267 -14.27 -10.45 15.68
C TYR A 267 -14.27 -8.94 15.37
N SER A 268 -14.37 -8.09 16.41
CA SER A 268 -14.33 -6.63 16.25
C SER A 268 -13.00 -6.15 15.63
N LYS A 269 -11.87 -6.74 16.04
CA LYS A 269 -10.56 -6.39 15.46
C LYS A 269 -10.48 -6.75 13.98
N PHE A 270 -10.99 -7.93 13.61
CA PHE A 270 -11.03 -8.37 12.22
C PHE A 270 -11.99 -7.52 11.39
N ALA A 271 -13.16 -7.20 11.93
CA ALA A 271 -14.14 -6.30 11.30
C ALA A 271 -13.52 -4.91 11.08
N ASN A 272 -12.85 -4.34 12.09
CA ASN A 272 -12.18 -3.05 11.99
C ASN A 272 -11.12 -3.03 10.89
N LEU A 273 -10.27 -4.06 10.84
CA LEU A 273 -9.24 -4.21 9.81
C LEU A 273 -9.84 -4.18 8.40
N ASN A 274 -10.96 -4.88 8.19
CA ASN A 274 -11.61 -4.95 6.89
C ASN A 274 -12.34 -3.64 6.55
N VAL A 275 -13.03 -3.01 7.50
CA VAL A 275 -13.68 -1.70 7.30
C VAL A 275 -12.67 -0.67 6.82
N LEU A 276 -11.53 -0.54 7.50
CA LEU A 276 -10.50 0.43 7.12
C LEU A 276 -9.88 0.13 5.76
N ARG A 277 -9.64 -1.14 5.44
CA ARG A 277 -9.11 -1.54 4.12
C ARG A 277 -10.07 -1.26 2.98
N ILE A 278 -11.36 -1.62 3.16
CA ILE A 278 -12.40 -1.37 2.17
C ILE A 278 -12.57 0.15 1.98
N TRP A 279 -12.56 0.91 3.06
CA TRP A 279 -12.69 2.36 2.97
C TRP A 279 -11.51 3.00 2.25
N LEU A 280 -10.26 2.56 2.48
CA LEU A 280 -9.10 3.01 1.69
C LEU A 280 -9.23 2.62 0.21
N LEU A 281 -9.74 1.44 -0.08
CA LEU A 281 -10.00 1.03 -1.48
C LEU A 281 -11.02 1.95 -2.15
N ILE A 282 -12.10 2.30 -1.45
CA ILE A 282 -13.09 3.28 -1.93
C ILE A 282 -12.40 4.64 -2.21
N GLY A 283 -11.42 5.02 -1.41
CA GLY A 283 -10.62 6.24 -1.63
C GLY A 283 -9.87 6.27 -2.96
N ILE A 284 -9.35 5.13 -3.42
CA ILE A 284 -8.69 5.03 -4.73
C ILE A 284 -9.71 5.27 -5.85
N PHE A 285 -10.90 4.66 -5.75
CA PHE A 285 -11.98 4.89 -6.73
C PHE A 285 -12.55 6.32 -6.66
N ALA A 286 -12.65 6.91 -5.46
CA ALA A 286 -13.03 8.31 -5.30
C ALA A 286 -12.00 9.25 -5.96
N MET A 287 -10.70 8.96 -5.84
CA MET A 287 -9.65 9.72 -6.51
C MET A 287 -9.74 9.59 -8.04
N LEU A 288 -10.00 8.39 -8.55
CA LEU A 288 -10.24 8.15 -9.98
C LEU A 288 -11.44 8.96 -10.49
N ALA A 289 -12.58 8.84 -9.84
CA ALA A 289 -13.81 9.53 -10.22
C ALA A 289 -13.64 11.07 -10.15
N ASN A 290 -13.03 11.58 -9.09
CA ASN A 290 -12.72 13.00 -8.94
C ASN A 290 -11.79 13.52 -10.05
N GLY A 291 -10.79 12.73 -10.43
CA GLY A 291 -9.85 13.10 -11.49
C GLY A 291 -10.53 13.13 -12.87
N ILE A 292 -11.42 12.17 -13.15
CA ILE A 292 -12.22 12.17 -14.39
C ILE A 292 -13.14 13.38 -14.44
N GLN A 293 -13.86 13.70 -13.35
CA GLN A 293 -14.72 14.87 -13.25
C GLN A 293 -13.95 16.17 -13.51
N GLN A 294 -12.81 16.38 -12.85
CA GLN A 294 -11.99 17.58 -13.04
C GLN A 294 -11.50 17.75 -14.49
N LYS A 295 -11.06 16.66 -15.14
CA LYS A 295 -10.64 16.74 -16.56
C LYS A 295 -11.83 17.00 -17.50
N TYR A 296 -13.02 16.51 -17.19
CA TYR A 296 -14.24 16.83 -17.94
C TYR A 296 -14.61 18.31 -17.82
N GLU A 297 -14.62 18.87 -16.62
CA GLU A 297 -14.93 20.27 -16.36
C GLU A 297 -13.92 21.21 -17.05
N LEU A 298 -12.62 20.89 -17.00
CA LEU A 298 -11.59 21.65 -17.71
C LEU A 298 -11.78 21.62 -19.24
N ARG A 299 -12.18 20.49 -19.81
CA ARG A 299 -12.47 20.40 -21.25
C ARG A 299 -13.70 21.23 -21.63
N LYS A 300 -14.76 21.17 -20.82
CA LYS A 300 -15.98 21.94 -21.03
C LYS A 300 -15.69 23.46 -21.01
N ALA A 301 -14.98 23.94 -19.99
CA ALA A 301 -14.57 25.34 -19.89
C ALA A 301 -13.72 25.79 -21.08
N LYS A 302 -12.81 24.94 -21.58
CA LYS A 302 -11.97 25.24 -22.74
C LYS A 302 -12.76 25.29 -24.04
N TYR A 303 -13.82 24.48 -24.17
CA TYR A 303 -14.73 24.48 -25.30
C TYR A 303 -15.62 25.74 -25.31
N GLU A 304 -16.19 26.11 -24.17
CA GLU A 304 -17.00 27.32 -24.01
C GLU A 304 -16.17 28.57 -24.34
N PHE A 305 -14.94 28.68 -23.84
CA PHE A 305 -14.04 29.82 -24.16
C PHE A 305 -13.66 29.91 -25.65
N ARG A 306 -13.62 28.78 -26.38
CA ARG A 306 -13.37 28.77 -27.82
C ARG A 306 -14.56 29.27 -28.65
N ASN A 307 -15.78 29.05 -28.16
CA ASN A 307 -17.01 29.41 -28.85
C ASN A 307 -17.47 30.85 -28.55
N THR A 308 -16.87 31.52 -27.56
CA THR A 308 -17.13 32.92 -27.19
C THR A 308 -16.14 33.90 -27.84
N LYS A 309 -15.16 33.42 -28.58
CA LYS A 309 -14.26 34.17 -29.45
C LYS A 309 -14.63 34.00 -30.91
#